data_fd0d1be47707bdbf23e1a4af29b589b6
#
_entry.id   fd0d1be47707bdbf23e1a4af29b589b6
#
_cell.length_a   1.000
_cell.length_b   1.000
_cell.length_c   1.000
_cell.angle_alpha   90.00
_cell.angle_beta   90.00
_cell.angle_gamma   90.00
#
_symmetry.space_group_name_H-M   'P 1'
#
loop_
_entity.id
_entity.type
_entity.pdbx_description
1 polymer ?
#
loop_
_entity_poly.entity_id
_entity_poly.type
_entity_poly.pdbx_seq_one_letter_code
_entity_poly.pdbx_strand_id
1 'polypeptide(L)'
;SYLVAVILIPLSRVGWRILMEHRLKREQNPKNVERIEPIRTLIIGAGSAGAIFIRSIRLRSDIRVVGILDDDRDKQNTTVYGYPVVGTISDLQEIVERYGVQQITIAIPSLSNEEMKEIVTEARKTNVKTNQMPYIEEVLSGDYQLDEFKEIEVTDILGRDEVELDTQVIGKQVVGKTVLVSGAGGSIGSEIVRQVAKFSPAKIILLGHGEFSIYQIEKEIKQFKERTFEIIPVIADIQDRERIFEVMETHQPDIVYHAAAHKHVPLMEANPREAVKNNIFGTKNLAEAAKAANVNAFVMVSTDKAVNPPNVMGATKRIAEMIVTGLNEKGKTNFVAVRFGNVLNSSGSVVPVFKEQIEKGGPITVTDFRMTRYFMTIPEASRLVLQAGALAKGGEIFVLDMGDLVKIHD
;
A
#
# COMPACT_ATOMS: atom_id res chain seq x y z
N SER A 1 66.40 -7.31 -14.02
CA SER A 1 65.11 -7.69 -14.68
C SER A 1 63.89 -7.61 -13.75
N TYR A 2 64.06 -7.79 -12.41
CA TYR A 2 62.94 -7.74 -11.44
C TYR A 2 62.35 -6.33 -11.27
N LEU A 3 63.17 -5.32 -11.24
CA LEU A 3 62.78 -3.91 -11.11
C LEU A 3 61.95 -3.41 -12.29
N VAL A 4 62.19 -3.90 -13.50
CA VAL A 4 61.43 -3.56 -14.71
C VAL A 4 60.02 -4.17 -14.68
N ALA A 5 59.88 -5.39 -14.15
CA ALA A 5 58.58 -6.04 -14.01
C ALA A 5 57.70 -5.36 -12.94
N VAL A 6 58.27 -4.91 -11.84
CA VAL A 6 57.59 -4.21 -10.75
C VAL A 6 57.02 -2.85 -11.19
N ILE A 7 57.61 -2.19 -12.18
CA ILE A 7 57.16 -0.93 -12.75
C ILE A 7 56.19 -1.12 -13.91
N LEU A 8 56.45 -2.10 -14.81
CA LEU A 8 55.64 -2.29 -15.98
C LEU A 8 54.25 -2.90 -15.72
N ILE A 9 54.13 -3.80 -14.70
CA ILE A 9 52.87 -4.42 -14.36
C ILE A 9 51.82 -3.41 -13.82
N PRO A 10 52.13 -2.51 -12.85
CA PRO A 10 51.22 -1.45 -12.45
C PRO A 10 50.89 -0.45 -13.57
N LEU A 11 51.91 -0.06 -14.37
CA LEU A 11 51.69 0.86 -15.49
C LEU A 11 50.76 0.28 -16.56
N SER A 12 50.91 -1.00 -16.88
CA SER A 12 50.00 -1.68 -17.83
C SER A 12 48.58 -1.79 -17.28
N ARG A 13 48.38 -2.02 -15.98
CA ARG A 13 47.07 -2.06 -15.34
C ARG A 13 46.41 -0.66 -15.30
N VAL A 14 47.16 0.39 -15.02
CA VAL A 14 46.66 1.76 -15.05
C VAL A 14 46.34 2.17 -16.48
N GLY A 15 47.20 1.87 -17.43
CA GLY A 15 46.96 2.12 -18.87
C GLY A 15 45.74 1.36 -19.40
N TRP A 16 45.57 0.10 -19.03
CA TRP A 16 44.37 -0.68 -19.37
C TRP A 16 43.09 -0.10 -18.77
N ARG A 17 43.15 0.33 -17.52
CA ARG A 17 42.02 0.95 -16.85
C ARG A 17 41.57 2.27 -17.51
N ILE A 18 42.52 3.13 -17.86
CA ILE A 18 42.29 4.38 -18.59
C ILE A 18 41.70 4.11 -19.98
N LEU A 19 42.24 3.09 -20.70
CA LEU A 19 41.76 2.67 -22.02
C LEU A 19 40.33 2.10 -21.95
N MET A 20 40.02 1.32 -20.91
CA MET A 20 38.65 0.79 -20.68
C MET A 20 37.68 1.90 -20.31
N GLU A 21 38.08 2.84 -19.43
CA GLU A 21 37.24 4.00 -19.12
C GLU A 21 36.97 4.88 -20.36
N HIS A 22 37.96 5.06 -21.24
CA HIS A 22 37.79 5.77 -22.50
C HIS A 22 36.93 4.99 -23.53
N ARG A 23 37.01 3.67 -23.57
CA ARG A 23 36.14 2.82 -24.40
C ARG A 23 34.70 2.87 -23.92
N LEU A 24 34.45 2.69 -22.62
CA LEU A 24 33.13 2.78 -22.01
C LEU A 24 32.50 4.16 -22.25
N LYS A 25 33.28 5.26 -22.16
CA LYS A 25 32.82 6.61 -22.51
C LYS A 25 32.53 6.77 -24.00
N ARG A 26 33.20 6.05 -24.91
CA ARG A 26 32.94 6.07 -26.35
C ARG A 26 31.73 5.23 -26.76
N GLU A 27 31.49 4.10 -26.11
CA GLU A 27 30.32 3.23 -26.35
C GLU A 27 29.03 3.87 -25.78
N GLN A 28 29.13 4.72 -24.78
CA GLN A 28 28.03 5.50 -24.22
C GLN A 28 27.71 6.80 -24.99
N ASN A 29 28.36 7.05 -26.15
CA ASN A 29 28.09 8.22 -26.97
C ASN A 29 27.50 7.83 -28.33
N PRO A 30 26.23 7.42 -28.44
CA PRO A 30 25.55 7.30 -29.71
C PRO A 30 25.34 8.71 -30.28
N LYS A 31 25.84 8.93 -31.49
CA LYS A 31 25.76 10.18 -32.24
C LYS A 31 24.32 10.52 -32.67
N ASN A 32 23.36 10.57 -31.77
CA ASN A 32 21.98 11.11 -31.98
C ASN A 32 21.11 10.89 -30.71
N VAL A 33 21.62 11.22 -29.52
CA VAL A 33 20.73 11.42 -28.38
C VAL A 33 20.56 12.95 -28.28
N GLU A 34 19.34 13.44 -28.38
CA GLU A 34 18.97 14.79 -27.93
C GLU A 34 19.62 14.97 -26.55
N ARG A 35 20.37 16.05 -26.38
CA ARG A 35 20.95 16.37 -25.06
C ARG A 35 19.81 16.69 -24.12
N ILE A 36 19.29 15.68 -23.45
CA ILE A 36 18.37 15.89 -22.33
C ILE A 36 19.19 16.65 -21.28
N GLU A 37 18.82 17.89 -21.01
CA GLU A 37 19.43 18.65 -19.92
C GLU A 37 19.14 17.90 -18.61
N PRO A 38 20.16 17.64 -17.76
CA PRO A 38 19.94 16.91 -16.52
C PRO A 38 19.04 17.70 -15.57
N ILE A 39 18.08 17.02 -14.97
CA ILE A 39 17.10 17.57 -14.03
C ILE A 39 17.84 18.08 -12.79
N ARG A 40 17.73 19.38 -12.51
CA ARG A 40 18.32 20.01 -11.33
C ARG A 40 17.56 19.59 -10.07
N THR A 41 18.19 18.72 -9.28
CA THR A 41 17.58 18.08 -8.12
C THR A 41 18.18 18.62 -6.82
N LEU A 42 17.31 19.05 -5.91
CA LEU A 42 17.63 19.42 -4.54
C LEU A 42 17.29 18.24 -3.62
N ILE A 43 18.21 17.89 -2.72
CA ILE A 43 18.00 16.77 -1.79
C ILE A 43 17.71 17.33 -0.40
N ILE A 44 16.72 16.79 0.29
CA ILE A 44 16.43 17.09 1.69
C ILE A 44 16.92 15.92 2.53
N GLY A 45 17.90 16.18 3.40
CA GLY A 45 18.53 15.21 4.28
C GLY A 45 19.99 14.90 3.93
N ALA A 46 20.91 15.36 4.78
CA ALA A 46 22.36 15.12 4.72
C ALA A 46 22.82 14.01 5.67
N GLY A 47 21.91 13.15 6.14
CA GLY A 47 22.20 11.99 6.97
C GLY A 47 22.75 10.80 6.20
N SER A 48 22.90 9.65 6.87
CA SER A 48 23.42 8.42 6.28
C SER A 48 22.59 7.94 5.09
N ALA A 49 21.25 8.04 5.17
CA ALA A 49 20.35 7.66 4.09
C ALA A 49 20.50 8.58 2.87
N GLY A 50 20.53 9.91 3.07
CA GLY A 50 20.81 10.88 2.02
C GLY A 50 22.17 10.64 1.36
N ALA A 51 23.20 10.31 2.14
CA ALA A 51 24.51 9.96 1.63
C ALA A 51 24.49 8.69 0.74
N ILE A 52 23.77 7.64 1.16
CA ILE A 52 23.59 6.41 0.36
C ILE A 52 22.85 6.74 -0.93
N PHE A 53 21.75 7.48 -0.87
CA PHE A 53 20.96 7.88 -2.03
C PHE A 53 21.78 8.70 -3.03
N ILE A 54 22.49 9.72 -2.56
CA ILE A 54 23.39 10.55 -3.40
C ILE A 54 24.43 9.66 -4.10
N ARG A 55 25.00 8.70 -3.39
CA ARG A 55 25.97 7.75 -3.98
C ARG A 55 25.34 6.89 -5.08
N SER A 56 24.10 6.45 -4.92
CA SER A 56 23.40 5.62 -5.92
C SER A 56 23.10 6.40 -7.21
N ILE A 57 22.63 7.65 -7.08
CA ILE A 57 22.28 8.48 -8.23
C ILE A 57 23.48 9.19 -8.91
N ARG A 58 24.66 9.13 -8.30
CA ARG A 58 25.87 9.83 -8.82
C ARG A 58 26.27 9.43 -10.24
N LEU A 59 25.97 8.21 -10.65
CA LEU A 59 26.30 7.70 -11.98
C LEU A 59 25.22 8.01 -13.03
N ARG A 60 24.11 8.56 -12.63
CA ARG A 60 23.02 8.95 -13.54
C ARG A 60 23.37 10.25 -14.24
N SER A 61 23.24 10.25 -15.57
CA SER A 61 23.51 11.43 -16.41
C SER A 61 22.29 12.36 -16.58
N ASP A 62 21.10 11.87 -16.22
CA ASP A 62 19.83 12.59 -16.30
C ASP A 62 19.52 13.43 -15.06
N ILE A 63 20.34 13.33 -13.98
CA ILE A 63 20.17 14.04 -12.73
C ILE A 63 21.40 14.89 -12.42
N ARG A 64 21.15 16.11 -11.96
CA ARG A 64 22.18 17.02 -11.45
C ARG A 64 21.81 17.50 -10.05
N VAL A 65 22.44 16.95 -9.01
CA VAL A 65 22.28 17.44 -7.64
C VAL A 65 22.88 18.84 -7.53
N VAL A 66 22.05 19.82 -7.12
CA VAL A 66 22.46 21.23 -7.01
C VAL A 66 22.81 21.64 -5.57
N GLY A 67 22.32 20.90 -4.60
CA GLY A 67 22.60 21.11 -3.15
C GLY A 67 21.80 20.18 -2.28
N ILE A 68 22.04 20.27 -0.98
CA ILE A 68 21.37 19.50 0.05
C ILE A 68 20.84 20.46 1.10
N LEU A 69 19.63 20.19 1.64
CA LEU A 69 19.09 20.88 2.81
C LEU A 69 19.11 19.93 4.00
N ASP A 70 19.46 20.43 5.19
CA ASP A 70 19.36 19.67 6.44
C ASP A 70 19.23 20.66 7.61
N ASP A 71 18.36 20.42 8.56
CA ASP A 71 18.13 21.32 9.70
C ASP A 71 19.17 21.18 10.80
N ASP A 72 20.01 20.14 10.74
CA ASP A 72 21.10 19.92 11.68
C ASP A 72 22.20 20.99 11.49
N ARG A 73 22.43 21.82 12.51
CA ARG A 73 23.40 22.91 12.50
C ARG A 73 24.83 22.43 12.27
N ASP A 74 25.16 21.23 12.73
CA ASP A 74 26.51 20.68 12.58
C ASP A 74 26.83 20.26 11.15
N LYS A 75 25.80 20.10 10.32
CA LYS A 75 25.94 19.77 8.91
C LYS A 75 25.96 20.99 7.99
N GLN A 76 25.56 22.16 8.49
CA GLN A 76 25.58 23.40 7.70
C GLN A 76 26.99 23.73 7.21
N ASN A 77 27.08 24.20 5.96
CA ASN A 77 28.35 24.52 5.28
C ASN A 77 29.32 23.32 5.12
N THR A 78 28.83 22.10 5.28
CA THR A 78 29.59 20.87 4.99
C THR A 78 29.27 20.34 3.57
N THR A 79 29.91 19.25 3.18
CA THR A 79 29.65 18.59 1.89
C THR A 79 29.41 17.09 2.10
N VAL A 80 28.42 16.54 1.39
CA VAL A 80 28.16 15.10 1.34
C VAL A 80 28.50 14.60 -0.07
N TYR A 81 29.51 13.75 -0.19
CA TYR A 81 30.06 13.29 -1.48
C TYR A 81 30.37 14.39 -2.49
N GLY A 82 30.78 15.57 -2.02
CA GLY A 82 31.14 16.72 -2.88
C GLY A 82 29.98 17.66 -3.20
N TYR A 83 28.77 17.39 -2.72
CA TYR A 83 27.62 18.28 -2.83
C TYR A 83 27.47 19.12 -1.55
N PRO A 84 27.31 20.45 -1.65
CA PRO A 84 27.23 21.30 -0.48
C PRO A 84 25.87 21.20 0.22
N VAL A 85 25.87 21.28 1.55
CA VAL A 85 24.68 21.59 2.35
C VAL A 85 24.48 23.09 2.28
N VAL A 86 23.43 23.54 1.57
CA VAL A 86 23.24 24.93 1.15
C VAL A 86 22.26 25.71 2.03
N GLY A 87 21.61 25.06 2.99
CA GLY A 87 20.67 25.68 3.92
C GLY A 87 19.83 24.68 4.68
N THR A 88 18.81 25.19 5.36
CA THR A 88 17.80 24.44 6.12
C THR A 88 16.52 24.25 5.30
N ILE A 89 15.56 23.47 5.82
CA ILE A 89 14.26 23.28 5.18
C ILE A 89 13.48 24.60 5.08
N SER A 90 13.64 25.51 6.05
CA SER A 90 13.03 26.86 6.01
C SER A 90 13.54 27.72 4.84
N ASP A 91 14.73 27.43 4.30
CA ASP A 91 15.30 28.18 3.17
C ASP A 91 14.85 27.61 1.81
N LEU A 92 13.99 26.58 1.81
CA LEU A 92 13.62 25.79 0.63
C LEU A 92 13.16 26.65 -0.56
N GLN A 93 12.29 27.63 -0.34
CA GLN A 93 11.76 28.48 -1.41
C GLN A 93 12.86 29.31 -2.05
N GLU A 94 13.70 29.98 -1.23
CA GLU A 94 14.82 30.81 -1.71
C GLU A 94 15.82 29.95 -2.49
N ILE A 95 16.15 28.77 -2.00
CA ILE A 95 17.10 27.84 -2.62
C ILE A 95 16.58 27.32 -3.95
N VAL A 96 15.28 26.98 -4.03
CA VAL A 96 14.62 26.52 -5.26
C VAL A 96 14.73 27.59 -6.36
N GLU A 97 14.47 28.87 -6.04
CA GLU A 97 14.58 29.96 -6.99
C GLU A 97 16.04 30.23 -7.37
N ARG A 98 16.93 30.32 -6.39
CA ARG A 98 18.36 30.64 -6.59
C ARG A 98 19.06 29.62 -7.50
N TYR A 99 18.81 28.33 -7.30
CA TYR A 99 19.46 27.26 -8.07
C TYR A 99 18.64 26.77 -9.26
N GLY A 100 17.42 27.27 -9.43
CA GLY A 100 16.49 26.87 -10.48
C GLY A 100 16.17 25.38 -10.40
N VAL A 101 15.82 24.90 -9.20
CA VAL A 101 15.50 23.50 -8.91
C VAL A 101 14.30 23.04 -9.72
N GLN A 102 14.37 21.86 -10.29
CA GLN A 102 13.29 21.24 -11.08
C GLN A 102 12.70 20.02 -10.39
N GLN A 103 13.41 19.48 -9.40
CA GLN A 103 12.95 18.34 -8.62
C GLN A 103 13.49 18.42 -7.19
N ILE A 104 12.66 18.08 -6.22
CA ILE A 104 13.02 17.94 -4.79
C ILE A 104 12.94 16.47 -4.44
N THR A 105 13.92 15.94 -3.70
CA THR A 105 13.91 14.57 -3.22
C THR A 105 14.14 14.52 -1.72
N ILE A 106 13.18 13.96 -0.98
CA ILE A 106 13.29 13.76 0.46
C ILE A 106 14.03 12.45 0.72
N ALA A 107 15.19 12.54 1.39
CA ALA A 107 16.08 11.41 1.66
C ALA A 107 16.29 11.20 3.17
N ILE A 108 15.19 11.21 3.93
CA ILE A 108 15.16 11.02 5.39
C ILE A 108 14.10 9.94 5.71
N PRO A 109 14.46 8.65 5.73
CA PRO A 109 13.52 7.55 5.98
C PRO A 109 12.92 7.52 7.40
N SER A 110 13.59 8.20 8.35
CA SER A 110 13.19 8.24 9.76
C SER A 110 12.24 9.40 10.11
N LEU A 111 11.73 10.14 9.10
CA LEU A 111 10.76 11.19 9.36
C LEU A 111 9.47 10.59 9.92
N SER A 112 8.93 11.24 10.95
CA SER A 112 7.55 11.05 11.35
C SER A 112 6.62 11.57 10.25
N ASN A 113 5.39 11.08 10.24
CA ASN A 113 4.38 11.53 9.27
C ASN A 113 4.09 13.05 9.40
N GLU A 114 4.17 13.62 10.61
CA GLU A 114 4.01 15.08 10.84
C GLU A 114 5.14 15.87 10.19
N GLU A 115 6.39 15.47 10.42
CA GLU A 115 7.57 16.11 9.80
C GLU A 115 7.53 15.97 8.27
N MET A 116 7.14 14.80 7.75
CA MET A 116 6.95 14.61 6.31
C MET A 116 5.89 15.57 5.76
N LYS A 117 4.76 15.73 6.45
CA LYS A 117 3.68 16.65 6.06
C LYS A 117 4.16 18.10 6.05
N GLU A 118 4.95 18.53 7.02
CA GLU A 118 5.53 19.87 7.06
C GLU A 118 6.46 20.12 5.87
N ILE A 119 7.40 19.21 5.61
CA ILE A 119 8.33 19.32 4.47
C ILE A 119 7.58 19.35 3.13
N VAL A 120 6.59 18.46 2.95
CA VAL A 120 5.79 18.43 1.71
C VAL A 120 4.97 19.70 1.57
N THR A 121 4.45 20.26 2.66
CA THR A 121 3.71 21.53 2.63
C THR A 121 4.59 22.69 2.19
N GLU A 122 5.83 22.78 2.68
CA GLU A 122 6.80 23.78 2.24
C GLU A 122 7.22 23.55 0.78
N ALA A 123 7.47 22.31 0.38
CA ALA A 123 7.85 21.96 -0.98
C ALA A 123 6.73 22.32 -2.00
N ARG A 124 5.47 22.13 -1.65
CA ARG A 124 4.32 22.51 -2.50
C ARG A 124 4.27 23.99 -2.85
N LYS A 125 4.71 24.88 -1.95
CA LYS A 125 4.75 26.32 -2.22
C LYS A 125 5.68 26.69 -3.38
N THR A 126 6.64 25.83 -3.70
CA THR A 126 7.60 26.02 -4.78
C THR A 126 7.09 25.58 -6.16
N ASN A 127 5.96 24.86 -6.24
CA ASN A 127 5.45 24.21 -7.46
C ASN A 127 6.45 23.26 -8.14
N VAL A 128 7.46 22.78 -7.42
CA VAL A 128 8.46 21.84 -7.94
C VAL A 128 8.05 20.41 -7.64
N LYS A 129 8.26 19.50 -8.60
CA LYS A 129 7.98 18.07 -8.40
C LYS A 129 8.77 17.55 -7.20
N THR A 130 8.06 17.00 -6.22
CA THR A 130 8.66 16.47 -4.98
C THR A 130 8.47 14.96 -4.92
N ASN A 131 9.56 14.24 -4.68
CA ASN A 131 9.62 12.80 -4.54
C ASN A 131 10.33 12.45 -3.22
N GLN A 132 10.32 11.18 -2.86
CA GLN A 132 11.12 10.63 -1.76
C GLN A 132 12.03 9.50 -2.25
N MET A 133 13.07 9.20 -1.49
CA MET A 133 13.83 7.97 -1.70
C MET A 133 13.01 6.77 -1.24
N PRO A 134 13.16 5.59 -1.88
CA PRO A 134 12.51 4.37 -1.43
C PRO A 134 12.94 3.99 -0.01
N TYR A 135 12.03 3.37 0.75
CA TYR A 135 12.39 2.76 2.04
C TYR A 135 13.29 1.54 1.83
N ILE A 136 14.15 1.25 2.82
CA ILE A 136 15.09 0.12 2.72
C ILE A 136 14.34 -1.21 2.55
N GLU A 137 13.19 -1.37 3.19
CA GLU A 137 12.32 -2.54 3.08
C GLU A 137 11.81 -2.74 1.65
N GLU A 138 11.44 -1.67 0.96
CA GLU A 138 10.97 -1.69 -0.44
C GLU A 138 12.10 -2.05 -1.42
N VAL A 139 13.32 -1.64 -1.10
CA VAL A 139 14.51 -2.03 -1.88
C VAL A 139 14.87 -3.50 -1.64
N LEU A 140 14.75 -3.98 -0.41
CA LEU A 140 15.02 -5.38 -0.05
C LEU A 140 13.96 -6.33 -0.61
N SER A 141 12.69 -5.91 -0.70
CA SER A 141 11.63 -6.69 -1.34
C SER A 141 11.76 -6.73 -2.87
N GLY A 142 12.53 -5.79 -3.45
CA GLY A 142 12.74 -5.67 -4.90
C GLY A 142 11.66 -4.86 -5.61
N ASP A 143 10.83 -4.12 -4.88
CA ASP A 143 9.79 -3.25 -5.43
C ASP A 143 10.39 -1.97 -6.02
N TYR A 144 11.52 -1.49 -5.46
CA TYR A 144 12.26 -0.32 -5.93
C TYR A 144 13.77 -0.58 -5.98
N GLN A 145 14.48 0.21 -6.79
CA GLN A 145 15.95 0.30 -6.76
C GLN A 145 16.37 1.53 -5.95
N LEU A 146 17.57 1.51 -5.37
CA LEU A 146 18.09 2.60 -4.53
C LEU A 146 18.21 3.95 -5.25
N ASP A 147 18.32 3.95 -6.58
CA ASP A 147 18.44 5.13 -7.42
C ASP A 147 17.13 5.57 -8.06
N GLU A 148 16.02 4.93 -7.70
CA GLU A 148 14.68 5.31 -8.15
C GLU A 148 14.09 6.41 -7.25
N PHE A 149 13.17 7.19 -7.82
CA PHE A 149 12.42 8.22 -7.12
C PHE A 149 10.99 7.71 -6.87
N LYS A 150 10.64 7.55 -5.59
CA LYS A 150 9.29 7.20 -5.18
C LYS A 150 8.41 8.44 -5.12
N GLU A 151 7.23 8.40 -5.73
CA GLU A 151 6.24 9.46 -5.55
C GLU A 151 5.74 9.47 -4.09
N ILE A 152 5.54 10.67 -3.55
CA ILE A 152 4.95 10.84 -2.22
C ILE A 152 3.48 10.48 -2.32
N GLU A 153 3.09 9.46 -1.59
CA GLU A 153 1.70 9.04 -1.52
C GLU A 153 0.94 9.77 -0.40
N VAL A 154 -0.39 9.76 -0.48
CA VAL A 154 -1.24 10.32 0.57
C VAL A 154 -1.02 9.61 1.91
N THR A 155 -0.61 8.35 1.88
CA THR A 155 -0.25 7.55 3.06
C THR A 155 0.93 8.14 3.83
N ASP A 156 1.91 8.71 3.14
CA ASP A 156 3.13 9.25 3.73
C ASP A 156 2.88 10.56 4.52
N ILE A 157 1.72 11.20 4.31
CA ILE A 157 1.35 12.49 4.92
C ILE A 157 0.14 12.41 5.87
N LEU A 158 -0.40 11.21 6.12
CA LEU A 158 -1.57 11.06 6.98
C LEU A 158 -1.30 11.22 8.48
N GLY A 159 -0.06 11.35 8.89
CA GLY A 159 0.30 11.64 10.29
C GLY A 159 -0.05 10.52 11.27
N ARG A 160 -0.09 9.26 10.82
CA ARG A 160 -0.46 8.13 11.65
C ARG A 160 0.54 6.99 11.51
N ASP A 161 1.04 6.51 12.64
CA ASP A 161 1.83 5.28 12.69
C ASP A 161 0.92 4.05 12.52
N GLU A 162 1.36 3.08 11.73
CA GLU A 162 0.64 1.82 11.59
C GLU A 162 0.64 1.03 12.91
N VAL A 163 -0.48 0.40 13.22
CA VAL A 163 -0.61 -0.42 14.43
C VAL A 163 0.33 -1.63 14.33
N GLU A 164 1.14 -1.84 15.37
CA GLU A 164 1.95 -3.06 15.50
C GLU A 164 1.06 -4.30 15.63
N LEU A 165 1.38 -5.33 14.85
CA LEU A 165 0.61 -6.56 14.79
C LEU A 165 1.30 -7.70 15.52
N ASP A 166 0.51 -8.51 16.19
CA ASP A 166 0.98 -9.80 16.70
C ASP A 166 0.99 -10.86 15.56
N THR A 167 2.08 -10.86 14.80
CA THR A 167 2.28 -11.79 13.67
C THR A 167 2.28 -13.24 14.12
N GLN A 168 2.64 -13.54 15.38
CA GLN A 168 2.63 -14.90 15.93
C GLN A 168 1.21 -15.42 16.12
N VAL A 169 0.30 -14.56 16.60
CA VAL A 169 -1.11 -14.93 16.79
C VAL A 169 -1.79 -15.18 15.44
N ILE A 170 -1.56 -14.31 14.45
CA ILE A 170 -2.07 -14.50 13.09
C ILE A 170 -1.50 -15.78 12.48
N GLY A 171 -0.18 -16.00 12.59
CA GLY A 171 0.49 -17.19 12.06
C GLY A 171 -0.11 -18.49 12.61
N LYS A 172 -0.35 -18.58 13.92
CA LYS A 172 -0.97 -19.77 14.55
C LYS A 172 -2.35 -20.09 13.98
N GLN A 173 -3.10 -19.07 13.56
CA GLN A 173 -4.43 -19.27 12.99
C GLN A 173 -4.36 -19.73 11.52
N VAL A 174 -3.41 -19.22 10.73
CA VAL A 174 -3.39 -19.34 9.26
C VAL A 174 -2.49 -20.48 8.76
N VAL A 175 -1.34 -20.74 9.43
CA VAL A 175 -0.36 -21.75 8.99
C VAL A 175 -1.02 -23.11 8.80
N GLY A 176 -0.84 -23.69 7.61
CA GLY A 176 -1.37 -25.01 7.25
C GLY A 176 -2.89 -25.12 7.16
N LYS A 177 -3.61 -23.99 7.15
CA LYS A 177 -5.08 -23.93 7.08
C LYS A 177 -5.58 -23.68 5.67
N THR A 178 -6.82 -24.11 5.43
CA THR A 178 -7.56 -23.75 4.23
C THR A 178 -8.34 -22.46 4.50
N VAL A 179 -7.99 -21.39 3.78
CA VAL A 179 -8.58 -20.06 3.95
C VAL A 179 -9.41 -19.69 2.74
N LEU A 180 -10.68 -19.34 2.95
CA LEU A 180 -11.54 -18.80 1.91
C LEU A 180 -11.65 -17.29 2.06
N VAL A 181 -11.43 -16.56 0.98
CA VAL A 181 -11.63 -15.10 0.91
C VAL A 181 -12.73 -14.82 -0.11
N SER A 182 -13.89 -14.32 0.35
CA SER A 182 -14.95 -13.87 -0.55
C SER A 182 -14.74 -12.40 -0.92
N GLY A 183 -15.05 -12.05 -2.17
CA GLY A 183 -14.68 -10.76 -2.73
C GLY A 183 -13.16 -10.63 -2.92
N ALA A 184 -12.48 -11.75 -3.17
CA ALA A 184 -11.02 -11.84 -3.27
C ALA A 184 -10.42 -10.94 -4.36
N GLY A 185 -11.17 -10.55 -5.38
CA GLY A 185 -10.75 -9.61 -6.41
C GLY A 185 -10.97 -8.12 -6.06
N GLY A 186 -11.58 -7.81 -4.91
CA GLY A 186 -11.80 -6.44 -4.44
C GLY A 186 -10.58 -5.88 -3.70
N SER A 187 -10.56 -4.57 -3.42
CA SER A 187 -9.43 -3.89 -2.78
C SER A 187 -9.03 -4.51 -1.43
N ILE A 188 -9.99 -4.77 -0.54
CA ILE A 188 -9.72 -5.40 0.77
C ILE A 188 -9.50 -6.90 0.61
N GLY A 189 -10.34 -7.59 -0.20
CA GLY A 189 -10.23 -9.03 -0.37
C GLY A 189 -8.89 -9.46 -0.98
N SER A 190 -8.40 -8.75 -2.00
CA SER A 190 -7.10 -9.04 -2.62
C SER A 190 -5.95 -8.82 -1.64
N GLU A 191 -6.04 -7.78 -0.81
CA GLU A 191 -5.01 -7.54 0.19
C GLU A 191 -5.05 -8.58 1.33
N ILE A 192 -6.22 -9.01 1.78
CA ILE A 192 -6.34 -10.14 2.71
C ILE A 192 -5.66 -11.37 2.11
N VAL A 193 -5.86 -11.66 0.82
CA VAL A 193 -5.20 -12.78 0.13
C VAL A 193 -3.68 -12.63 0.17
N ARG A 194 -3.13 -11.44 -0.14
CA ARG A 194 -1.67 -11.15 -0.06
C ARG A 194 -1.12 -11.37 1.34
N GLN A 195 -1.81 -10.87 2.34
CA GLN A 195 -1.38 -11.02 3.74
C GLN A 195 -1.45 -12.47 4.21
N VAL A 196 -2.54 -13.19 3.91
CA VAL A 196 -2.67 -14.63 4.21
C VAL A 196 -1.55 -15.45 3.56
N ALA A 197 -1.20 -15.12 2.30
CA ALA A 197 -0.14 -15.82 1.57
C ALA A 197 1.24 -15.76 2.25
N LYS A 198 1.51 -14.71 3.04
CA LYS A 198 2.76 -14.56 3.81
C LYS A 198 2.87 -15.56 4.98
N PHE A 199 1.78 -16.14 5.44
CA PHE A 199 1.73 -17.06 6.59
C PHE A 199 1.67 -18.54 6.21
N SER A 200 2.02 -18.91 4.99
CA SER A 200 2.09 -20.31 4.53
C SER A 200 0.83 -21.13 4.87
N PRO A 201 -0.36 -20.74 4.38
CA PRO A 201 -1.58 -21.56 4.50
C PRO A 201 -1.40 -22.89 3.75
N ALA A 202 -2.30 -23.86 3.92
CA ALA A 202 -2.34 -25.05 3.05
C ALA A 202 -2.99 -24.70 1.70
N LYS A 203 -4.11 -23.94 1.75
CA LYS A 203 -4.87 -23.55 0.57
C LYS A 203 -5.47 -22.17 0.72
N ILE A 204 -5.55 -21.41 -0.37
CA ILE A 204 -6.32 -20.17 -0.45
C ILE A 204 -7.40 -20.31 -1.53
N ILE A 205 -8.66 -20.13 -1.13
CA ILE A 205 -9.80 -20.16 -2.03
C ILE A 205 -10.18 -18.72 -2.35
N LEU A 206 -10.06 -18.33 -3.61
CA LEU A 206 -10.35 -17.00 -4.13
C LEU A 206 -11.78 -16.96 -4.66
N LEU A 207 -12.75 -16.55 -3.84
CA LEU A 207 -14.15 -16.53 -4.23
C LEU A 207 -14.60 -15.13 -4.65
N GLY A 208 -15.24 -15.02 -5.82
CA GLY A 208 -15.85 -13.78 -6.31
C GLY A 208 -16.61 -13.97 -7.61
N HIS A 209 -17.56 -13.07 -7.90
CA HIS A 209 -18.35 -13.13 -9.13
C HIS A 209 -17.64 -12.53 -10.36
N GLY A 210 -16.65 -11.62 -10.14
CA GLY A 210 -15.91 -10.97 -11.20
C GLY A 210 -14.75 -11.83 -11.69
N GLU A 211 -14.93 -12.55 -12.81
CA GLU A 211 -13.92 -13.46 -13.40
C GLU A 211 -12.57 -12.76 -13.57
N PHE A 212 -12.54 -11.57 -14.20
CA PHE A 212 -11.29 -10.84 -14.44
C PHE A 212 -10.55 -10.47 -13.16
N SER A 213 -11.25 -10.02 -12.14
CA SER A 213 -10.63 -9.63 -10.87
C SER A 213 -10.08 -10.83 -10.09
N ILE A 214 -10.73 -11.99 -10.16
CA ILE A 214 -10.21 -13.25 -9.61
C ILE A 214 -8.99 -13.72 -10.39
N TYR A 215 -9.00 -13.64 -11.71
CA TYR A 215 -7.85 -13.97 -12.55
C TYR A 215 -6.63 -13.08 -12.20
N GLN A 216 -6.85 -11.78 -11.99
CA GLN A 216 -5.74 -10.86 -11.64
C GLN A 216 -5.06 -11.26 -10.34
N ILE A 217 -5.81 -11.45 -9.26
CA ILE A 217 -5.24 -11.82 -7.96
C ILE A 217 -4.63 -13.24 -7.99
N GLU A 218 -5.24 -14.18 -8.69
CA GLU A 218 -4.65 -15.50 -8.89
C GLU A 218 -3.28 -15.41 -9.58
N LYS A 219 -3.20 -14.67 -10.69
CA LYS A 219 -1.97 -14.44 -11.44
C LYS A 219 -0.88 -13.82 -10.56
N GLU A 220 -1.22 -12.82 -9.76
CA GLU A 220 -0.30 -12.14 -8.86
C GLU A 220 0.25 -13.11 -7.80
N ILE A 221 -0.62 -13.82 -7.08
CA ILE A 221 -0.20 -14.73 -6.01
C ILE A 221 0.59 -15.93 -6.56
N LYS A 222 0.34 -16.36 -7.79
CA LYS A 222 1.15 -17.39 -8.46
C LYS A 222 2.61 -16.99 -8.66
N GLN A 223 2.94 -15.71 -8.66
CA GLN A 223 4.31 -15.21 -8.82
C GLN A 223 5.12 -15.17 -7.51
N PHE A 224 4.52 -15.44 -6.37
CA PHE A 224 5.24 -15.51 -5.09
C PHE A 224 6.28 -16.63 -5.13
N LYS A 225 7.57 -16.27 -5.01
CA LYS A 225 8.73 -17.17 -5.24
C LYS A 225 8.80 -18.37 -4.28
N GLU A 226 8.33 -18.20 -3.04
CA GLU A 226 8.40 -19.21 -1.97
C GLU A 226 7.03 -19.86 -1.68
N ARG A 227 6.15 -19.89 -2.66
CA ARG A 227 4.80 -20.41 -2.49
C ARG A 227 4.80 -21.92 -2.20
N THR A 228 4.28 -22.29 -1.03
CA THR A 228 4.13 -23.69 -0.59
C THR A 228 2.67 -24.15 -0.53
N PHE A 229 1.70 -23.29 -0.93
CA PHE A 229 0.25 -23.50 -0.80
C PHE A 229 -0.47 -23.59 -2.15
N GLU A 230 -1.63 -24.22 -2.13
CA GLU A 230 -2.54 -24.33 -3.28
C GLU A 230 -3.42 -23.07 -3.41
N ILE A 231 -3.67 -22.63 -4.64
CA ILE A 231 -4.60 -21.54 -4.95
C ILE A 231 -5.77 -22.12 -5.73
N ILE A 232 -6.98 -21.86 -5.24
CA ILE A 232 -8.23 -22.35 -5.86
C ILE A 232 -9.09 -21.15 -6.23
N PRO A 233 -9.13 -20.72 -7.51
CA PRO A 233 -10.05 -19.70 -7.97
C PRO A 233 -11.47 -20.27 -8.07
N VAL A 234 -12.47 -19.57 -7.51
CA VAL A 234 -13.88 -19.94 -7.54
C VAL A 234 -14.69 -18.75 -8.03
N ILE A 235 -15.26 -18.87 -9.23
CA ILE A 235 -16.19 -17.88 -9.76
C ILE A 235 -17.59 -18.25 -9.24
N ALA A 236 -18.08 -17.43 -8.30
CA ALA A 236 -19.40 -17.61 -7.70
C ALA A 236 -19.94 -16.27 -7.16
N ASP A 237 -21.26 -16.09 -7.24
CA ASP A 237 -21.96 -15.00 -6.58
C ASP A 237 -22.45 -15.47 -5.21
N ILE A 238 -22.21 -14.68 -4.17
CA ILE A 238 -22.69 -14.98 -2.81
C ILE A 238 -24.22 -14.99 -2.71
N GLN A 239 -24.93 -14.41 -3.67
CA GLN A 239 -26.39 -14.45 -3.76
C GLN A 239 -26.89 -15.85 -4.16
N ASP A 240 -26.06 -16.64 -4.85
CA ASP A 240 -26.38 -18.02 -5.24
C ASP A 240 -26.16 -18.98 -4.06
N ARG A 241 -27.24 -19.25 -3.32
CA ARG A 241 -27.20 -20.08 -2.12
C ARG A 241 -26.67 -21.49 -2.39
N GLU A 242 -27.18 -22.13 -3.45
CA GLU A 242 -26.81 -23.52 -3.74
C GLU A 242 -25.34 -23.63 -4.08
N ARG A 243 -24.83 -22.73 -4.92
CA ARG A 243 -23.41 -22.69 -5.30
C ARG A 243 -22.51 -22.44 -4.11
N ILE A 244 -22.91 -21.56 -3.18
CA ILE A 244 -22.10 -21.25 -1.99
C ILE A 244 -22.03 -22.45 -1.03
N PHE A 245 -23.13 -23.20 -0.85
CA PHE A 245 -23.11 -24.42 -0.04
C PHE A 245 -22.23 -25.49 -0.69
N GLU A 246 -22.33 -25.70 -2.01
CA GLU A 246 -21.47 -26.62 -2.78
C GLU A 246 -19.97 -26.27 -2.61
N VAL A 247 -19.61 -24.97 -2.70
CA VAL A 247 -18.23 -24.51 -2.50
C VAL A 247 -17.72 -24.84 -1.10
N MET A 248 -18.54 -24.58 -0.07
CA MET A 248 -18.17 -24.86 1.32
C MET A 248 -18.02 -26.36 1.57
N GLU A 249 -18.92 -27.18 1.04
CA GLU A 249 -18.87 -28.65 1.17
C GLU A 249 -17.65 -29.23 0.46
N THR A 250 -17.37 -28.75 -0.76
CA THR A 250 -16.25 -29.25 -1.58
C THR A 250 -14.89 -28.88 -0.99
N HIS A 251 -14.71 -27.67 -0.50
CA HIS A 251 -13.40 -27.16 -0.12
C HIS A 251 -13.15 -27.16 1.38
N GLN A 252 -14.19 -27.25 2.22
CA GLN A 252 -14.14 -27.31 3.68
C GLN A 252 -13.12 -26.33 4.30
N PRO A 253 -13.28 -25.00 4.10
CA PRO A 253 -12.33 -24.04 4.64
C PRO A 253 -12.32 -24.04 6.17
N ASP A 254 -11.13 -23.89 6.76
CA ASP A 254 -10.98 -23.66 8.19
C ASP A 254 -11.40 -22.24 8.60
N ILE A 255 -11.13 -21.27 7.71
CA ILE A 255 -11.34 -19.85 7.98
C ILE A 255 -12.00 -19.19 6.75
N VAL A 256 -12.94 -18.30 7.02
CA VAL A 256 -13.60 -17.47 5.99
C VAL A 256 -13.39 -16.00 6.33
N TYR A 257 -12.77 -15.26 5.41
CA TYR A 257 -12.75 -13.80 5.40
C TYR A 257 -13.77 -13.29 4.37
N HIS A 258 -14.81 -12.63 4.85
CA HIS A 258 -15.91 -12.16 4.01
C HIS A 258 -15.78 -10.67 3.69
N ALA A 259 -15.23 -10.35 2.51
CA ALA A 259 -15.05 -8.99 2.01
C ALA A 259 -15.96 -8.64 0.80
N ALA A 260 -16.83 -9.57 0.37
CA ALA A 260 -17.79 -9.32 -0.71
C ALA A 260 -18.94 -8.42 -0.24
N ALA A 261 -19.04 -7.22 -0.79
CA ALA A 261 -20.15 -6.30 -0.51
C ALA A 261 -20.28 -5.21 -1.58
N HIS A 262 -21.49 -4.71 -1.79
CA HIS A 262 -21.72 -3.45 -2.48
C HIS A 262 -21.53 -2.28 -1.50
N LYS A 263 -20.59 -1.37 -1.78
CA LYS A 263 -20.14 -0.33 -0.85
C LYS A 263 -20.46 1.12 -1.24
N HIS A 264 -20.76 1.37 -2.53
CA HIS A 264 -20.99 2.72 -3.02
C HIS A 264 -22.36 3.26 -2.58
N VAL A 265 -22.35 4.22 -1.65
CA VAL A 265 -23.59 4.77 -1.06
C VAL A 265 -24.56 5.30 -2.12
N PRO A 266 -24.18 6.17 -3.08
CA PRO A 266 -25.12 6.68 -4.08
C PRO A 266 -25.72 5.60 -4.95
N LEU A 267 -24.91 4.58 -5.34
CA LEU A 267 -25.40 3.47 -6.15
C LEU A 267 -26.39 2.60 -5.37
N MET A 268 -26.17 2.38 -4.09
CA MET A 268 -27.06 1.58 -3.26
C MET A 268 -28.35 2.33 -2.91
N GLU A 269 -28.32 3.65 -2.79
CA GLU A 269 -29.54 4.47 -2.69
C GLU A 269 -30.40 4.36 -3.97
N ALA A 270 -29.75 4.36 -5.14
CA ALA A 270 -30.44 4.17 -6.42
C ALA A 270 -30.90 2.72 -6.66
N ASN A 271 -30.26 1.73 -6.01
CA ASN A 271 -30.50 0.31 -6.22
C ASN A 271 -30.65 -0.46 -4.88
N PRO A 272 -31.64 -0.12 -4.04
CA PRO A 272 -31.75 -0.70 -2.69
C PRO A 272 -32.00 -2.21 -2.70
N ARG A 273 -32.70 -2.73 -3.71
CA ARG A 273 -32.95 -4.17 -3.84
C ARG A 273 -31.65 -4.96 -4.02
N GLU A 274 -30.71 -4.44 -4.81
CA GLU A 274 -29.42 -5.09 -5.02
C GLU A 274 -28.53 -5.01 -3.76
N ALA A 275 -28.60 -3.89 -3.03
CA ALA A 275 -27.95 -3.79 -1.72
C ALA A 275 -28.46 -4.86 -0.74
N VAL A 276 -29.77 -5.08 -0.67
CA VAL A 276 -30.40 -6.09 0.18
C VAL A 276 -29.98 -7.50 -0.25
N LYS A 277 -30.10 -7.82 -1.55
CA LYS A 277 -29.75 -9.14 -2.06
C LYS A 277 -28.27 -9.50 -1.78
N ASN A 278 -27.38 -8.60 -2.14
CA ASN A 278 -25.95 -8.86 -2.01
C ASN A 278 -25.48 -8.76 -0.54
N ASN A 279 -25.74 -7.65 0.14
CA ASN A 279 -25.13 -7.41 1.45
C ASN A 279 -25.84 -8.17 2.57
N ILE A 280 -27.16 -8.42 2.47
CA ILE A 280 -27.92 -9.15 3.49
C ILE A 280 -27.99 -10.63 3.13
N PHE A 281 -28.66 -10.96 2.02
CA PHE A 281 -28.89 -12.37 1.68
C PHE A 281 -27.62 -13.08 1.24
N GLY A 282 -26.72 -12.41 0.48
CA GLY A 282 -25.43 -12.96 0.13
C GLY A 282 -24.57 -13.26 1.36
N THR A 283 -24.48 -12.33 2.32
CA THR A 283 -23.79 -12.55 3.59
C THR A 283 -24.42 -13.70 4.39
N LYS A 284 -25.76 -13.73 4.47
CA LYS A 284 -26.51 -14.81 5.12
C LYS A 284 -26.17 -16.17 4.53
N ASN A 285 -26.23 -16.30 3.20
CA ASN A 285 -25.91 -17.55 2.51
C ASN A 285 -24.51 -18.05 2.85
N LEU A 286 -23.51 -17.17 2.77
CA LEU A 286 -22.13 -17.52 3.04
C LEU A 286 -21.91 -17.89 4.53
N ALA A 287 -22.52 -17.15 5.46
CA ALA A 287 -22.40 -17.41 6.88
C ALA A 287 -23.11 -18.73 7.31
N GLU A 288 -24.32 -19.01 6.77
CA GLU A 288 -25.02 -20.28 7.01
C GLU A 288 -24.25 -21.47 6.43
N ALA A 289 -23.68 -21.33 5.24
CA ALA A 289 -22.86 -22.36 4.62
C ALA A 289 -21.56 -22.61 5.42
N ALA A 290 -20.92 -21.55 5.92
CA ALA A 290 -19.75 -21.66 6.80
C ALA A 290 -20.09 -22.38 8.12
N LYS A 291 -21.25 -22.08 8.70
CA LYS A 291 -21.76 -22.78 9.90
C LYS A 291 -22.00 -24.26 9.62
N ALA A 292 -22.64 -24.60 8.50
CA ALA A 292 -22.91 -25.98 8.10
C ALA A 292 -21.62 -26.77 7.85
N ALA A 293 -20.59 -26.13 7.30
CA ALA A 293 -19.27 -26.71 7.06
C ALA A 293 -18.36 -26.76 8.34
N ASN A 294 -18.85 -26.31 9.47
CA ASN A 294 -18.09 -26.22 10.74
C ASN A 294 -16.77 -25.43 10.62
N VAL A 295 -16.79 -24.32 9.89
CA VAL A 295 -15.64 -23.39 9.78
C VAL A 295 -15.22 -22.91 11.17
N ASN A 296 -13.93 -22.86 11.47
CA ASN A 296 -13.44 -22.42 12.79
C ASN A 296 -13.71 -20.94 13.06
N ALA A 297 -13.48 -20.08 12.06
CA ALA A 297 -13.69 -18.64 12.19
C ALA A 297 -14.30 -18.05 10.90
N PHE A 298 -15.31 -17.21 11.09
CA PHE A 298 -15.94 -16.40 10.04
C PHE A 298 -15.78 -14.93 10.39
N VAL A 299 -14.98 -14.20 9.60
CA VAL A 299 -14.65 -12.80 9.83
C VAL A 299 -15.28 -11.95 8.74
N MET A 300 -16.29 -11.16 9.11
CA MET A 300 -16.98 -10.25 8.20
C MET A 300 -16.34 -8.87 8.21
N VAL A 301 -15.92 -8.41 7.04
CA VAL A 301 -15.53 -7.01 6.84
C VAL A 301 -16.78 -6.12 6.88
N SER A 302 -16.81 -5.14 7.79
CA SER A 302 -17.88 -4.17 7.96
C SER A 302 -17.36 -2.73 7.83
N THR A 303 -18.15 -1.75 8.26
CA THR A 303 -17.88 -0.33 8.04
C THR A 303 -18.37 0.52 9.21
N ASP A 304 -17.76 1.70 9.40
CA ASP A 304 -18.25 2.79 10.27
C ASP A 304 -19.69 3.20 9.95
N LYS A 305 -20.10 3.09 8.68
CA LYS A 305 -21.43 3.46 8.19
C LYS A 305 -22.56 2.52 8.65
N ALA A 306 -22.20 1.37 9.27
CA ALA A 306 -23.13 0.49 9.95
C ALA A 306 -23.52 0.98 11.37
N VAL A 307 -22.89 2.05 11.87
CA VAL A 307 -23.22 2.69 13.14
C VAL A 307 -24.31 3.74 12.90
N ASN A 308 -25.50 3.56 13.50
CA ASN A 308 -26.65 4.47 13.28
C ASN A 308 -26.84 4.81 11.79
N PRO A 309 -27.07 3.84 10.91
CA PRO A 309 -26.93 3.97 9.47
C PRO A 309 -27.92 4.97 8.87
N PRO A 310 -27.43 6.07 8.27
CA PRO A 310 -28.29 7.07 7.63
C PRO A 310 -28.63 6.75 6.17
N ASN A 311 -28.14 5.63 5.64
CA ASN A 311 -28.26 5.27 4.23
C ASN A 311 -28.48 3.76 4.06
N VAL A 312 -28.97 3.35 2.87
CA VAL A 312 -29.27 1.96 2.52
C VAL A 312 -28.05 1.06 2.67
N MET A 313 -26.90 1.47 2.16
CA MET A 313 -25.68 0.67 2.25
C MET A 313 -25.30 0.37 3.72
N GLY A 314 -25.27 1.39 4.57
CA GLY A 314 -25.00 1.23 5.99
C GLY A 314 -26.04 0.36 6.70
N ALA A 315 -27.35 0.55 6.40
CA ALA A 315 -28.41 -0.25 6.96
C ALA A 315 -28.27 -1.73 6.58
N THR A 316 -27.96 -2.04 5.31
CA THR A 316 -27.73 -3.44 4.86
C THR A 316 -26.51 -4.07 5.53
N LYS A 317 -25.44 -3.32 5.73
CA LYS A 317 -24.26 -3.81 6.47
C LYS A 317 -24.58 -4.04 7.95
N ARG A 318 -25.38 -3.18 8.59
CA ARG A 318 -25.83 -3.37 9.97
C ARG A 318 -26.65 -4.64 10.13
N ILE A 319 -27.59 -4.91 9.22
CA ILE A 319 -28.38 -6.14 9.24
C ILE A 319 -27.47 -7.37 9.02
N ALA A 320 -26.49 -7.27 8.12
CA ALA A 320 -25.53 -8.34 7.90
C ALA A 320 -24.69 -8.65 9.16
N GLU A 321 -24.24 -7.62 9.90
CA GLU A 321 -23.58 -7.81 11.20
C GLU A 321 -24.48 -8.56 12.21
N MET A 322 -25.76 -8.17 12.29
CA MET A 322 -26.71 -8.83 13.19
C MET A 322 -26.92 -10.31 12.82
N ILE A 323 -26.95 -10.63 11.53
CA ILE A 323 -27.06 -12.02 11.07
C ILE A 323 -25.81 -12.80 11.46
N VAL A 324 -24.62 -12.27 11.12
CA VAL A 324 -23.34 -12.94 11.38
C VAL A 324 -23.12 -13.18 12.85
N THR A 325 -23.26 -12.15 13.69
CA THR A 325 -23.09 -12.29 15.15
C THR A 325 -24.19 -13.13 15.79
N GLY A 326 -25.42 -13.10 15.26
CA GLY A 326 -26.55 -13.90 15.72
C GLY A 326 -26.43 -15.41 15.41
N LEU A 327 -25.60 -15.79 14.41
CA LEU A 327 -25.31 -17.20 14.11
C LEU A 327 -24.30 -17.83 15.06
N ASN A 328 -23.65 -17.02 15.91
CA ASN A 328 -22.60 -17.49 16.82
C ASN A 328 -23.17 -18.46 17.88
N GLU A 329 -22.52 -19.60 18.00
CA GLU A 329 -22.83 -20.61 19.03
C GLU A 329 -21.53 -21.01 19.72
N LYS A 330 -21.55 -21.07 21.08
CA LYS A 330 -20.37 -21.43 21.86
C LYS A 330 -19.83 -22.81 21.49
N GLY A 331 -18.55 -22.88 21.19
CA GLY A 331 -17.87 -24.15 20.84
C GLY A 331 -18.07 -24.60 19.37
N LYS A 332 -18.64 -23.74 18.54
CA LYS A 332 -18.75 -23.93 17.08
C LYS A 332 -17.97 -22.82 16.35
N THR A 333 -18.41 -22.47 15.15
CA THR A 333 -17.82 -21.39 14.35
C THR A 333 -17.82 -20.07 15.12
N ASN A 334 -16.67 -19.41 15.24
CA ASN A 334 -16.55 -18.07 15.79
C ASN A 334 -16.94 -17.05 14.73
N PHE A 335 -18.12 -16.48 14.84
CA PHE A 335 -18.62 -15.43 13.96
C PHE A 335 -18.31 -14.05 14.50
N VAL A 336 -17.58 -13.25 13.75
CA VAL A 336 -17.24 -11.86 14.14
C VAL A 336 -17.37 -10.90 12.98
N ALA A 337 -17.57 -9.61 13.28
CA ALA A 337 -17.53 -8.52 12.33
C ALA A 337 -16.43 -7.52 12.70
N VAL A 338 -15.83 -6.87 11.70
CA VAL A 338 -14.77 -5.86 11.89
C VAL A 338 -15.18 -4.58 11.19
N ARG A 339 -15.34 -3.51 11.95
CA ARG A 339 -15.68 -2.17 11.48
C ARG A 339 -14.45 -1.30 11.32
N PHE A 340 -14.35 -0.63 10.20
CA PHE A 340 -13.39 0.46 9.97
C PHE A 340 -13.97 1.50 9.03
N GLY A 341 -13.32 2.67 8.95
CA GLY A 341 -13.74 3.80 8.12
C GLY A 341 -13.26 3.67 6.67
N ASN A 342 -12.79 4.79 6.11
CA ASN A 342 -12.32 4.79 4.75
C ASN A 342 -10.91 4.20 4.64
N VAL A 343 -10.67 3.47 3.55
CA VAL A 343 -9.32 3.01 3.21
C VAL A 343 -8.82 3.76 1.98
N LEU A 344 -7.58 4.22 2.05
CA LEU A 344 -6.94 4.96 0.97
C LEU A 344 -6.77 4.09 -0.28
N ASN A 345 -6.81 4.73 -1.44
CA ASN A 345 -6.60 4.11 -2.73
C ASN A 345 -7.55 2.93 -3.06
N SER A 346 -8.65 2.75 -2.30
CA SER A 346 -9.66 1.74 -2.65
C SER A 346 -10.45 2.16 -3.90
N SER A 347 -10.78 1.19 -4.74
CA SER A 347 -11.50 1.41 -6.00
C SER A 347 -12.76 2.27 -5.80
N GLY A 348 -12.88 3.38 -6.56
CA GLY A 348 -13.98 4.32 -6.50
C GLY A 348 -14.05 5.15 -5.20
N SER A 349 -12.95 5.25 -4.42
CA SER A 349 -12.86 6.15 -3.27
C SER A 349 -12.45 7.57 -3.70
N VAL A 350 -12.50 8.52 -2.77
CA VAL A 350 -12.29 9.95 -3.02
C VAL A 350 -10.91 10.27 -3.61
N VAL A 351 -9.84 9.62 -3.12
CA VAL A 351 -8.47 9.90 -3.57
C VAL A 351 -8.24 9.54 -5.04
N PRO A 352 -8.56 8.33 -5.55
CA PRO A 352 -8.50 8.03 -6.97
C PRO A 352 -9.34 8.97 -7.85
N VAL A 353 -10.53 9.36 -7.39
CA VAL A 353 -11.40 10.31 -8.13
C VAL A 353 -10.75 11.69 -8.21
N PHE A 354 -10.14 12.17 -7.13
CA PHE A 354 -9.43 13.45 -7.15
C PHE A 354 -8.19 13.40 -8.06
N LYS A 355 -7.40 12.33 -8.00
CA LYS A 355 -6.27 12.13 -8.93
C LYS A 355 -6.71 12.20 -10.39
N GLU A 356 -7.77 11.48 -10.75
CA GLU A 356 -8.33 11.48 -12.11
C GLU A 356 -8.82 12.89 -12.53
N GLN A 357 -9.46 13.62 -11.61
CA GLN A 357 -9.91 14.99 -11.87
C GLN A 357 -8.73 15.96 -12.08
N ILE A 358 -7.65 15.82 -11.29
CA ILE A 358 -6.41 16.60 -11.44
C ILE A 358 -5.75 16.30 -12.79
N GLU A 359 -5.60 15.03 -13.16
CA GLU A 359 -5.02 14.61 -14.45
C GLU A 359 -5.79 15.17 -15.65
N LYS A 360 -7.13 15.33 -15.52
CA LYS A 360 -7.99 15.93 -16.54
C LYS A 360 -8.00 17.46 -16.51
N GLY A 361 -7.22 18.11 -15.64
CA GLY A 361 -7.11 19.57 -15.53
C GLY A 361 -8.15 20.21 -14.59
N GLY A 362 -8.82 19.43 -13.74
CA GLY A 362 -9.77 19.90 -12.75
C GLY A 362 -11.15 20.29 -13.31
N PRO A 363 -12.04 20.92 -12.50
CA PRO A 363 -11.87 21.16 -11.06
C PRO A 363 -12.05 19.90 -10.20
N ILE A 364 -11.49 19.92 -9.00
CA ILE A 364 -11.77 18.90 -7.97
C ILE A 364 -13.16 19.16 -7.39
N THR A 365 -13.99 18.11 -7.30
CA THR A 365 -15.35 18.22 -6.75
C THR A 365 -15.41 17.75 -5.30
N VAL A 366 -15.61 18.68 -4.37
CA VAL A 366 -15.81 18.38 -2.96
C VAL A 366 -17.29 18.55 -2.63
N THR A 367 -17.91 17.52 -2.03
CA THR A 367 -19.35 17.52 -1.73
C THR A 367 -19.72 18.55 -0.65
N ASP A 368 -18.90 18.66 0.39
CA ASP A 368 -19.06 19.62 1.49
C ASP A 368 -17.69 19.84 2.16
N PHE A 369 -17.30 21.12 2.34
CA PHE A 369 -16.02 21.49 2.96
C PHE A 369 -15.90 21.10 4.45
N ARG A 370 -17.03 20.80 5.11
CA ARG A 370 -17.05 20.34 6.51
C ARG A 370 -16.82 18.83 6.64
N MET A 371 -16.76 18.09 5.52
CA MET A 371 -16.65 16.65 5.57
C MET A 371 -15.32 16.23 6.18
N THR A 372 -15.41 15.40 7.20
CA THR A 372 -14.28 14.69 7.82
C THR A 372 -14.45 13.20 7.65
N ARG A 373 -13.35 12.46 7.55
CA ARG A 373 -13.33 10.99 7.48
C ARG A 373 -12.13 10.45 8.25
N TYR A 374 -12.30 9.25 8.77
CA TYR A 374 -11.16 8.44 9.19
C TYR A 374 -10.53 7.76 7.98
N PHE A 375 -9.22 7.71 7.95
CA PHE A 375 -8.47 7.02 6.90
C PHE A 375 -7.50 6.01 7.48
N MET A 376 -7.28 4.93 6.73
CA MET A 376 -6.33 3.87 7.02
C MET A 376 -5.77 3.35 5.70
N THR A 377 -4.60 2.71 5.71
CA THR A 377 -4.10 2.02 4.51
C THR A 377 -4.84 0.71 4.29
N ILE A 378 -4.92 0.23 3.04
CA ILE A 378 -5.52 -1.08 2.73
C ILE A 378 -4.73 -2.21 3.41
N PRO A 379 -3.37 -2.24 3.36
CA PRO A 379 -2.57 -3.23 4.06
C PRO A 379 -2.81 -3.24 5.57
N GLU A 380 -2.84 -2.08 6.23
CA GLU A 380 -3.10 -1.98 7.67
C GLU A 380 -4.48 -2.53 8.02
N ALA A 381 -5.54 -2.08 7.33
CA ALA A 381 -6.90 -2.57 7.55
C ALA A 381 -7.00 -4.08 7.41
N SER A 382 -6.37 -4.64 6.36
CA SER A 382 -6.40 -6.07 6.09
C SER A 382 -5.67 -6.88 7.15
N ARG A 383 -4.49 -6.41 7.60
CA ARG A 383 -3.75 -7.03 8.71
C ARG A 383 -4.55 -7.02 10.01
N LEU A 384 -5.19 -5.91 10.34
CA LEU A 384 -6.04 -5.81 11.54
C LEU A 384 -7.29 -6.69 11.45
N VAL A 385 -7.84 -6.91 10.24
CA VAL A 385 -8.93 -7.90 10.03
C VAL A 385 -8.43 -9.32 10.31
N LEU A 386 -7.22 -9.67 9.89
CA LEU A 386 -6.61 -10.97 10.21
C LEU A 386 -6.41 -11.13 11.71
N GLN A 387 -5.88 -10.11 12.37
CA GLN A 387 -5.67 -10.12 13.82
C GLN A 387 -6.98 -10.22 14.60
N ALA A 388 -8.03 -9.50 14.19
CA ALA A 388 -9.36 -9.63 14.79
C ALA A 388 -9.90 -11.05 14.67
N GLY A 389 -9.71 -11.69 13.51
CA GLY A 389 -10.04 -13.11 13.31
C GLY A 389 -9.30 -14.03 14.27
N ALA A 390 -8.02 -13.78 14.49
CA ALA A 390 -7.18 -14.58 15.39
C ALA A 390 -7.51 -14.39 16.90
N LEU A 391 -8.01 -13.21 17.27
CA LEU A 391 -8.45 -12.90 18.64
C LEU A 391 -9.91 -13.25 18.91
N ALA A 392 -10.68 -13.62 17.88
CA ALA A 392 -12.11 -13.85 17.95
C ALA A 392 -12.49 -14.97 18.93
N LYS A 393 -13.46 -14.69 19.78
CA LYS A 393 -14.10 -15.67 20.68
C LYS A 393 -15.51 -16.01 20.22
N GLY A 394 -16.06 -15.23 19.30
CA GLY A 394 -17.36 -15.37 18.67
C GLY A 394 -18.45 -14.44 19.23
N GLY A 395 -19.16 -13.76 18.32
CA GLY A 395 -20.22 -12.82 18.63
C GLY A 395 -19.76 -11.35 18.74
N GLU A 396 -18.45 -11.07 18.64
CA GLU A 396 -17.91 -9.73 18.78
C GLU A 396 -18.05 -8.91 17.49
N ILE A 397 -18.12 -7.59 17.67
CA ILE A 397 -17.89 -6.59 16.65
C ILE A 397 -16.64 -5.80 17.03
N PHE A 398 -15.55 -6.05 16.34
CA PHE A 398 -14.31 -5.30 16.51
C PHE A 398 -14.45 -3.95 15.82
N VAL A 399 -13.94 -2.90 16.45
CA VAL A 399 -13.83 -1.56 15.87
C VAL A 399 -12.33 -1.23 15.79
N LEU A 400 -11.84 -0.98 14.59
CA LEU A 400 -10.44 -0.64 14.43
C LEU A 400 -10.19 0.80 14.86
N ASP A 401 -9.08 1.03 15.54
CA ASP A 401 -8.61 2.36 15.84
C ASP A 401 -8.17 3.04 14.53
N MET A 402 -8.82 4.14 14.17
CA MET A 402 -8.60 4.86 12.93
C MET A 402 -7.78 6.15 13.12
N GLY A 403 -7.31 6.43 14.37
CA GLY A 403 -6.64 7.67 14.69
C GLY A 403 -7.57 8.89 14.58
N ASP A 404 -7.05 10.00 14.07
CA ASP A 404 -7.75 11.28 14.00
C ASP A 404 -8.64 11.45 12.76
N LEU A 405 -9.62 12.34 12.87
CA LEU A 405 -10.48 12.73 11.75
C LEU A 405 -9.71 13.67 10.80
N VAL A 406 -9.68 13.33 9.53
CA VAL A 406 -9.08 14.15 8.46
C VAL A 406 -10.17 14.86 7.68
N LYS A 407 -10.01 16.17 7.48
CA LYS A 407 -10.88 16.94 6.58
C LYS A 407 -10.56 16.61 5.13
N ILE A 408 -11.60 16.40 4.33
CA ILE A 408 -11.45 15.97 2.92
C ILE A 408 -10.82 17.05 2.04
N HIS A 409 -10.99 18.33 2.40
CA HIS A 409 -10.50 19.46 1.57
C HIS A 409 -9.07 19.88 1.91
N ASP A 410 -8.54 19.50 3.08
CA ASP A 410 -7.16 19.78 3.49
C ASP A 410 -6.18 18.83 2.78
#